data_aa933867c1a11a1d78e663b745cbbb9a
#
_entry.id   aa933867c1a11a1d78e663b745cbbb9a
#
_cell.length_a   1.000
_cell.length_b   1.000
_cell.length_c   1.000
_cell.angle_alpha   90.00
_cell.angle_beta   90.00
_cell.angle_gamma   90.00
#
_symmetry.space_group_name_H-M   'P 1'
#
loop_
_entity.id
_entity.type
_entity.pdbx_description
1 polymer ?
#
loop_
_entity_poly.entity_id
_entity_poly.type
_entity_poly.pdbx_seq_one_letter_code
_entity_poly.pdbx_strand_id
1 'polypeptide(L)'
;MLYQTENQHGGDVYGGGITLDFSANTNPLGTPPGVLEAVCRALPRLHRYPDPYCRRLVQAITGHEQVPASYILCGNGAADLIYTYCAALRPRTAVELAPTFVEYGAGLAQVGCRVERYFLHQAQNFDLDERFLSFLEEKKPEVVFLCNPIMLSNLKIFEVTTS
;
A
#
# COMPACT_ATOMS: atom_id res chain seq x y z
N MET A 1 -12.26 -10.34 -23.40
CA MET A 1 -12.86 -9.28 -22.57
C MET A 1 -11.85 -8.87 -21.53
N LEU A 2 -11.70 -7.57 -21.28
CA LEU A 2 -10.68 -7.02 -20.39
C LEU A 2 -10.93 -7.30 -18.89
N TYR A 3 -12.10 -7.82 -18.48
CA TYR A 3 -12.52 -7.97 -17.10
C TYR A 3 -13.12 -9.35 -16.83
N GLN A 4 -12.37 -10.41 -17.15
CA GLN A 4 -12.79 -11.80 -16.91
C GLN A 4 -12.15 -12.41 -15.65
N THR A 5 -11.26 -11.71 -14.98
CA THR A 5 -10.67 -12.13 -13.71
C THR A 5 -11.50 -11.61 -12.55
N GLU A 6 -11.76 -12.46 -11.58
CA GLU A 6 -12.41 -12.09 -10.33
C GLU A 6 -11.65 -10.93 -9.68
N ASN A 7 -12.38 -9.87 -9.29
CA ASN A 7 -11.80 -8.75 -8.58
C ASN A 7 -11.36 -9.22 -7.19
N GLN A 8 -10.07 -9.20 -6.92
CA GLN A 8 -9.52 -9.61 -5.62
C GLN A 8 -9.58 -8.47 -4.58
N HIS A 9 -10.00 -7.26 -4.99
CA HIS A 9 -10.15 -6.12 -4.09
C HIS A 9 -11.54 -6.11 -3.46
N GLY A 10 -11.60 -5.68 -2.21
CA GLY A 10 -12.86 -5.36 -1.55
C GLY A 10 -13.51 -4.09 -2.13
N GLY A 11 -14.74 -3.81 -1.66
CA GLY A 11 -15.48 -2.61 -2.03
C GLY A 11 -16.28 -2.71 -3.33
N ASP A 12 -16.39 -3.89 -3.95
CA ASP A 12 -17.30 -4.10 -5.08
C ASP A 12 -18.75 -4.25 -4.57
N VAL A 13 -19.41 -3.12 -4.38
CA VAL A 13 -20.81 -3.05 -3.95
C VAL A 13 -21.80 -2.90 -5.12
N TYR A 14 -21.30 -2.87 -6.36
CA TYR A 14 -22.08 -2.53 -7.56
C TYR A 14 -22.90 -3.71 -8.10
N GLY A 15 -22.54 -4.95 -7.74
CA GLY A 15 -23.24 -6.16 -8.16
C GLY A 15 -24.63 -6.37 -7.53
N GLY A 16 -25.01 -5.56 -6.53
CA GLY A 16 -26.28 -5.64 -5.82
C GLY A 16 -26.32 -6.74 -4.76
N GLY A 17 -27.31 -6.65 -3.84
CA GLY A 17 -27.55 -7.68 -2.80
C GLY A 17 -26.62 -7.59 -1.57
N ILE A 18 -25.67 -6.68 -1.53
CA ILE A 18 -24.78 -6.47 -0.38
C ILE A 18 -25.47 -5.52 0.60
N THR A 19 -25.75 -6.01 1.80
CA THR A 19 -26.32 -5.22 2.90
C THR A 19 -25.25 -4.70 3.88
N LEU A 20 -24.14 -5.43 4.01
CA LEU A 20 -23.01 -5.05 4.85
C LEU A 20 -21.71 -5.35 4.09
N ASP A 21 -20.84 -4.36 4.01
CA ASP A 21 -19.52 -4.50 3.37
C ASP A 21 -18.42 -4.38 4.41
N PHE A 22 -17.69 -5.47 4.65
CA PHE A 22 -16.48 -5.54 5.47
C PHE A 22 -15.22 -5.78 4.62
N SER A 23 -15.34 -5.74 3.29
CA SER A 23 -14.24 -6.04 2.38
C SER A 23 -13.34 -4.83 2.10
N ALA A 24 -13.80 -3.61 2.43
CA ALA A 24 -13.04 -2.38 2.26
C ALA A 24 -13.03 -1.55 3.55
N ASN A 25 -11.84 -1.05 3.92
CA ASN A 25 -11.67 -0.20 5.10
C ASN A 25 -11.94 1.26 4.72
N THR A 26 -13.21 1.65 4.72
CA THR A 26 -13.65 3.02 4.44
C THR A 26 -14.03 3.75 5.72
N ASN A 27 -13.88 5.09 5.74
CA ASN A 27 -14.33 5.89 6.87
C ASN A 27 -15.87 5.86 6.98
N PRO A 28 -16.47 5.29 8.04
CA PRO A 28 -17.91 5.19 8.19
C PRO A 28 -18.59 6.57 8.33
N LEU A 29 -17.85 7.60 8.71
CA LEU A 29 -18.33 8.99 8.78
C LEU A 29 -18.30 9.70 7.41
N GLY A 30 -17.84 9.03 6.37
CA GLY A 30 -17.70 9.58 5.03
C GLY A 30 -16.52 10.53 4.87
N THR A 31 -16.57 11.35 3.82
CA THR A 31 -15.50 12.29 3.51
C THR A 31 -15.56 13.50 4.45
N PRO A 32 -14.44 13.90 5.08
CA PRO A 32 -14.42 15.08 5.94
C PRO A 32 -14.92 16.34 5.21
N PRO A 33 -15.74 17.19 5.86
CA PRO A 33 -16.32 18.39 5.22
C PRO A 33 -15.29 19.31 4.57
N GLY A 34 -14.14 19.54 5.23
CA GLY A 34 -13.07 20.38 4.70
C GLY A 34 -12.45 19.85 3.40
N VAL A 35 -12.46 18.50 3.21
CA VAL A 35 -12.01 17.87 1.96
C VAL A 35 -13.00 18.16 0.84
N LEU A 36 -14.32 17.98 1.11
CA LEU A 36 -15.39 18.27 0.15
C LEU A 36 -15.34 19.74 -0.30
N GLU A 37 -15.21 20.67 0.65
CA GLU A 37 -15.06 22.09 0.34
C GLU A 37 -13.82 22.38 -0.51
N ALA A 38 -12.68 21.74 -0.20
CA ALA A 38 -11.46 21.92 -0.97
C ALA A 38 -11.61 21.42 -2.42
N VAL A 39 -12.29 20.27 -2.61
CA VAL A 39 -12.62 19.75 -3.94
C VAL A 39 -13.52 20.74 -4.70
N CYS A 40 -14.61 21.22 -4.08
CA CYS A 40 -15.50 22.18 -4.71
C CYS A 40 -14.77 23.45 -5.13
N ARG A 41 -13.88 24.00 -4.30
CA ARG A 41 -13.04 25.15 -4.64
C ARG A 41 -12.05 24.87 -5.78
N ALA A 42 -11.71 23.62 -6.02
CA ALA A 42 -10.79 23.24 -7.09
C ALA A 42 -11.47 23.06 -8.46
N LEU A 43 -12.78 22.81 -8.52
CA LEU A 43 -13.55 22.53 -9.74
C LEU A 43 -13.29 23.54 -10.90
N PRO A 44 -13.24 24.85 -10.68
CA PRO A 44 -12.96 25.80 -11.76
C PRO A 44 -11.59 25.63 -12.44
N ARG A 45 -10.69 24.86 -11.84
CA ARG A 45 -9.34 24.62 -12.33
C ARG A 45 -9.16 23.25 -13.00
N LEU A 46 -10.22 22.44 -13.12
CA LEU A 46 -10.15 21.09 -13.71
C LEU A 46 -9.65 21.07 -15.16
N HIS A 47 -9.77 22.18 -15.88
CA HIS A 47 -9.26 22.33 -17.26
C HIS A 47 -7.74 22.40 -17.34
N ARG A 48 -7.04 22.51 -16.21
CA ARG A 48 -5.57 22.58 -16.14
C ARG A 48 -4.98 21.19 -15.87
N TYR A 49 -3.82 20.94 -16.45
CA TYR A 49 -3.03 19.78 -16.04
C TYR A 49 -2.63 19.92 -14.55
N PRO A 50 -2.60 18.78 -13.82
CA PRO A 50 -2.10 18.79 -12.46
C PRO A 50 -0.61 19.17 -12.43
N ASP A 51 -0.15 19.65 -11.26
CA ASP A 51 1.28 19.89 -11.04
C ASP A 51 2.02 18.53 -11.02
N PRO A 52 2.91 18.24 -12.00
CA PRO A 52 3.58 16.95 -12.11
C PRO A 52 4.53 16.66 -10.93
N TYR A 53 4.89 17.68 -10.16
CA TYR A 53 5.75 17.55 -8.98
C TYR A 53 4.99 17.61 -7.66
N CYS A 54 3.66 17.71 -7.70
CA CYS A 54 2.79 17.81 -6.51
C CYS A 54 3.29 18.82 -5.45
N ARG A 55 3.91 19.94 -5.85
CA ARG A 55 4.67 20.87 -4.98
C ARG A 55 3.91 21.30 -3.73
N ARG A 56 2.63 21.67 -3.89
CA ARG A 56 1.79 22.10 -2.77
C ARG A 56 1.51 20.96 -1.78
N LEU A 57 1.27 19.75 -2.30
CA LEU A 57 1.04 18.56 -1.48
C LEU A 57 2.32 18.18 -0.73
N VAL A 58 3.45 18.10 -1.42
CA VAL A 58 4.77 17.83 -0.81
C VAL A 58 5.08 18.84 0.29
N GLN A 59 4.87 20.14 0.04
CA GLN A 59 5.10 21.18 1.05
C GLN A 59 4.18 21.00 2.27
N ALA A 60 2.90 20.68 2.07
CA ALA A 60 1.97 20.43 3.17
C ALA A 60 2.37 19.20 4.01
N ILE A 61 2.77 18.11 3.36
CA ILE A 61 3.25 16.92 4.04
C ILE A 61 4.55 17.21 4.80
N THR A 62 5.52 17.90 4.18
CA THR A 62 6.76 18.34 4.85
C THR A 62 6.47 19.13 6.12
N GLY A 63 5.52 20.06 6.07
CA GLY A 63 5.14 20.84 7.25
C GLY A 63 4.41 20.06 8.34
N HIS A 64 3.61 19.07 7.94
CA HIS A 64 2.84 18.25 8.88
C HIS A 64 3.69 17.14 9.52
N GLU A 65 4.42 16.38 8.70
CA GLU A 65 5.19 15.20 9.13
C GLU A 65 6.61 15.55 9.60
N GLN A 66 7.06 16.81 9.41
CA GLN A 66 8.40 17.27 9.75
C GLN A 66 9.52 16.45 9.07
N VAL A 67 9.26 16.00 7.82
CA VAL A 67 10.22 15.26 6.99
C VAL A 67 10.69 16.11 5.82
N PRO A 68 11.93 15.95 5.33
CA PRO A 68 12.42 16.68 4.15
C PRO A 68 11.58 16.39 2.90
N ALA A 69 11.37 17.40 2.04
CA ALA A 69 10.63 17.25 0.78
C ALA A 69 11.22 16.15 -0.13
N SER A 70 12.55 15.95 -0.08
CA SER A 70 13.24 14.88 -0.83
C SER A 70 12.87 13.46 -0.42
N TYR A 71 12.18 13.28 0.71
CA TYR A 71 11.74 11.99 1.25
C TYR A 71 10.28 11.69 0.90
N ILE A 72 9.64 12.57 0.14
CA ILE A 72 8.21 12.46 -0.18
C ILE A 72 8.04 12.17 -1.67
N LEU A 73 7.37 11.06 -1.97
CA LEU A 73 6.91 10.71 -3.29
C LEU A 73 5.37 10.64 -3.27
N CYS A 74 4.72 11.37 -4.19
CA CYS A 74 3.26 11.35 -4.32
C CYS A 74 2.83 10.48 -5.50
N GLY A 75 1.73 9.73 -5.32
CA GLY A 75 1.12 8.90 -6.35
C GLY A 75 -0.40 8.81 -6.18
N ASN A 76 -1.08 8.16 -7.12
CA ASN A 76 -2.53 7.96 -7.09
C ASN A 76 -2.90 6.76 -6.20
N GLY A 77 -2.69 6.92 -4.90
CA GLY A 77 -2.87 5.86 -3.91
C GLY A 77 -1.67 4.94 -3.78
N ALA A 78 -1.74 4.03 -2.80
CA ALA A 78 -0.65 3.10 -2.48
C ALA A 78 -0.32 2.15 -3.63
N ALA A 79 -1.33 1.67 -4.37
CA ALA A 79 -1.12 0.76 -5.50
C ALA A 79 -0.21 1.38 -6.57
N ASP A 80 -0.48 2.62 -7.01
CA ASP A 80 0.36 3.33 -8.00
C ASP A 80 1.83 3.40 -7.54
N LEU A 81 2.05 3.72 -6.26
CA LEU A 81 3.40 3.78 -5.69
C LEU A 81 4.07 2.41 -5.63
N ILE A 82 3.34 1.34 -5.28
CA ILE A 82 3.86 -0.02 -5.24
C ILE A 82 4.31 -0.47 -6.62
N TYR A 83 3.46 -0.30 -7.65
CA TYR A 83 3.80 -0.67 -9.02
C TYR A 83 4.97 0.13 -9.57
N THR A 84 4.97 1.45 -9.33
CA THR A 84 6.08 2.34 -9.73
C THR A 84 7.39 1.93 -9.07
N TYR A 85 7.36 1.61 -7.77
CA TYR A 85 8.51 1.15 -7.02
C TYR A 85 9.05 -0.18 -7.56
N CYS A 86 8.18 -1.17 -7.78
CA CYS A 86 8.56 -2.45 -8.38
C CYS A 86 9.17 -2.26 -9.78
N ALA A 87 8.55 -1.41 -10.61
CA ALA A 87 9.03 -1.13 -11.96
C ALA A 87 10.40 -0.43 -11.98
N ALA A 88 10.66 0.45 -11.01
CA ALA A 88 11.92 1.17 -10.89
C ALA A 88 13.06 0.26 -10.39
N LEU A 89 12.81 -0.56 -9.36
CA LEU A 89 13.83 -1.44 -8.77
C LEU A 89 14.07 -2.72 -9.56
N ARG A 90 13.01 -3.32 -10.14
CA ARG A 90 13.02 -4.61 -10.82
C ARG A 90 13.75 -5.70 -10.00
N PRO A 91 13.34 -5.95 -8.76
CA PRO A 91 14.01 -6.93 -7.92
C PRO A 91 13.84 -8.33 -8.51
N ARG A 92 14.88 -9.17 -8.35
CA ARG A 92 14.83 -10.59 -8.77
C ARG A 92 14.17 -11.47 -7.73
N THR A 93 14.33 -11.10 -6.45
CA THR A 93 13.79 -11.84 -5.32
C THR A 93 13.17 -10.88 -4.31
N ALA A 94 12.02 -11.26 -3.79
CA ALA A 94 11.33 -10.50 -2.75
C ALA A 94 10.68 -11.41 -1.72
N VAL A 95 10.46 -10.87 -0.52
CA VAL A 95 9.67 -11.49 0.53
C VAL A 95 8.46 -10.61 0.81
N GLU A 96 7.30 -11.22 0.94
CA GLU A 96 6.10 -10.59 1.48
C GLU A 96 5.52 -11.43 2.64
N LEU A 97 4.83 -10.77 3.56
CA LEU A 97 4.06 -11.47 4.59
C LEU A 97 2.79 -12.08 3.98
N ALA A 98 2.23 -13.11 4.61
CA ALA A 98 0.92 -13.65 4.27
C ALA A 98 0.13 -13.96 5.56
N PRO A 99 -1.14 -13.47 5.68
CA PRO A 99 -1.87 -12.66 4.70
C PRO A 99 -1.32 -11.23 4.59
N THR A 100 -1.48 -10.60 3.40
CA THR A 100 -1.06 -9.21 3.17
C THR A 100 -1.88 -8.55 2.05
N PHE A 101 -1.56 -7.31 1.71
CA PHE A 101 -2.18 -6.58 0.61
C PHE A 101 -1.75 -7.16 -0.74
N VAL A 102 -2.72 -7.53 -1.58
CA VAL A 102 -2.51 -8.28 -2.83
C VAL A 102 -1.62 -7.56 -3.84
N GLU A 103 -1.56 -6.22 -3.80
CA GLU A 103 -0.82 -5.40 -4.75
C GLU A 103 0.70 -5.56 -4.64
N TYR A 104 1.23 -5.97 -3.49
CA TYR A 104 2.67 -6.24 -3.36
C TYR A 104 3.08 -7.36 -4.30
N GLY A 105 2.44 -8.52 -4.17
CA GLY A 105 2.70 -9.67 -5.04
C GLY A 105 2.38 -9.38 -6.50
N ALA A 106 1.29 -8.65 -6.79
CA ALA A 106 0.90 -8.28 -8.15
C ALA A 106 1.93 -7.36 -8.82
N GLY A 107 2.40 -6.32 -8.11
CA GLY A 107 3.43 -5.41 -8.62
C GLY A 107 4.77 -6.12 -8.86
N LEU A 108 5.17 -7.00 -7.96
CA LEU A 108 6.38 -7.83 -8.11
C LEU A 108 6.27 -8.81 -9.29
N ALA A 109 5.10 -9.43 -9.50
CA ALA A 109 4.86 -10.35 -10.59
C ALA A 109 4.99 -9.67 -11.96
N GLN A 110 4.58 -8.40 -12.10
CA GLN A 110 4.71 -7.64 -13.35
C GLN A 110 6.15 -7.45 -13.81
N VAL A 111 7.10 -7.45 -12.89
CA VAL A 111 8.52 -7.32 -13.21
C VAL A 111 9.26 -8.67 -13.22
N GLY A 112 8.54 -9.79 -13.10
CA GLY A 112 9.09 -11.14 -13.11
C GLY A 112 9.87 -11.50 -11.84
N CYS A 113 9.60 -10.84 -10.72
CA CYS A 113 10.23 -11.10 -9.45
C CYS A 113 9.78 -12.45 -8.87
N ARG A 114 10.71 -13.22 -8.30
CA ARG A 114 10.38 -14.42 -7.51
C ARG A 114 10.01 -13.98 -6.10
N VAL A 115 8.76 -14.26 -5.71
CA VAL A 115 8.21 -13.87 -4.40
C VAL A 115 8.17 -15.08 -3.48
N GLU A 116 8.79 -14.96 -2.32
CA GLU A 116 8.69 -15.90 -1.21
C GLU A 116 7.74 -15.33 -0.16
N ARG A 117 6.85 -16.17 0.40
CA ARG A 117 5.86 -15.76 1.39
C ARG A 117 6.22 -16.27 2.76
N TYR A 118 6.25 -15.36 3.74
CA TYR A 118 6.31 -15.72 5.14
C TYR A 118 4.90 -15.72 5.73
N PHE A 119 4.42 -16.90 6.11
CA PHE A 119 3.04 -17.06 6.60
C PHE A 119 2.96 -16.73 8.08
N LEU A 120 2.11 -15.77 8.41
CA LEU A 120 1.72 -15.44 9.77
C LEU A 120 0.56 -16.32 10.21
N HIS A 121 0.52 -16.69 11.49
CA HIS A 121 -0.46 -17.63 12.02
C HIS A 121 -1.43 -16.98 12.99
N GLN A 122 -2.71 -17.29 12.87
CA GLN A 122 -3.76 -16.80 13.76
C GLN A 122 -3.51 -17.14 15.23
N ALA A 123 -2.96 -18.35 15.50
CA ALA A 123 -2.61 -18.80 16.85
C ALA A 123 -1.56 -17.90 17.54
N GLN A 124 -0.84 -17.08 16.77
CA GLN A 124 0.16 -16.10 17.23
C GLN A 124 -0.31 -14.67 16.97
N ASN A 125 -1.62 -14.46 16.83
CA ASN A 125 -2.22 -13.14 16.59
C ASN A 125 -1.68 -12.45 15.33
N PHE A 126 -1.18 -13.22 14.36
CA PHE A 126 -0.46 -12.74 13.18
C PHE A 126 0.78 -11.88 13.50
N ASP A 127 1.37 -12.06 14.67
CA ASP A 127 2.58 -11.34 15.07
C ASP A 127 3.82 -11.94 14.39
N LEU A 128 4.79 -11.07 14.08
CA LEU A 128 6.12 -11.48 13.66
C LEU A 128 6.94 -11.95 14.86
N ASP A 129 7.73 -13.00 14.66
CA ASP A 129 8.66 -13.52 15.64
C ASP A 129 10.11 -13.57 15.08
N GLU A 130 11.06 -13.98 15.93
CA GLU A 130 12.48 -14.07 15.56
C GLU A 130 12.76 -15.01 14.38
N ARG A 131 11.88 -15.98 14.11
CA ARG A 131 11.99 -16.88 12.96
C ARG A 131 11.91 -16.14 11.64
N PHE A 132 11.23 -14.98 11.60
CA PHE A 132 11.18 -14.15 10.42
C PHE A 132 12.57 -13.61 10.04
N LEU A 133 13.39 -13.20 11.01
CA LEU A 133 14.75 -12.75 10.75
C LEU A 133 15.60 -13.89 10.16
N SER A 134 15.54 -15.09 10.75
CA SER A 134 16.23 -16.27 10.23
C SER A 134 15.77 -16.62 8.80
N PHE A 135 14.46 -16.45 8.51
CA PHE A 135 13.91 -16.66 7.17
C PHE A 135 14.50 -15.64 6.17
N LEU A 136 14.61 -14.35 6.56
CA LEU A 136 15.23 -13.34 5.71
C LEU A 136 16.73 -13.61 5.46
N GLU A 137 17.46 -14.07 6.48
CA GLU A 137 18.88 -14.46 6.36
C GLU A 137 19.06 -15.63 5.40
N GLU A 138 18.15 -16.61 5.40
CA GLU A 138 18.15 -17.75 4.47
C GLU A 138 17.83 -17.31 3.04
N LYS A 139 16.73 -16.54 2.86
CA LYS A 139 16.21 -16.19 1.54
C LYS A 139 16.97 -15.05 0.87
N LYS A 140 17.60 -14.16 1.63
CA LYS A 140 18.36 -12.99 1.16
C LYS A 140 17.63 -12.20 0.08
N PRO A 141 16.39 -11.75 0.34
CA PRO A 141 15.61 -11.03 -0.66
C PRO A 141 16.22 -9.67 -0.97
N GLU A 142 16.05 -9.19 -2.20
CA GLU A 142 16.41 -7.83 -2.59
C GLU A 142 15.38 -6.79 -2.08
N VAL A 143 14.12 -7.22 -1.87
CA VAL A 143 13.04 -6.39 -1.34
C VAL A 143 12.19 -7.18 -0.35
N VAL A 144 11.78 -6.51 0.72
CA VAL A 144 10.80 -7.03 1.69
C VAL A 144 9.61 -6.08 1.76
N PHE A 145 8.40 -6.60 1.56
CA PHE A 145 7.17 -5.87 1.80
C PHE A 145 6.57 -6.24 3.16
N LEU A 146 6.47 -5.23 4.02
CA LEU A 146 5.85 -5.32 5.33
C LEU A 146 4.62 -4.41 5.37
N CYS A 147 3.43 -5.00 5.48
CA CYS A 147 2.19 -4.26 5.67
C CYS A 147 1.91 -4.09 7.16
N ASN A 148 1.94 -2.86 7.65
CA ASN A 148 1.72 -2.57 9.06
C ASN A 148 0.82 -1.32 9.25
N PRO A 149 -0.34 -1.42 9.91
CA PRO A 149 -0.91 -2.70 10.34
C PRO A 149 -1.46 -3.50 9.16
N ILE A 150 -1.35 -4.82 9.25
CA ILE A 150 -2.24 -5.69 8.47
C ILE A 150 -3.60 -5.62 9.16
N MET A 151 -4.71 -5.57 8.43
CA MET A 151 -6.06 -5.44 9.02
C MET A 151 -6.39 -6.50 10.09
N LEU A 152 -5.55 -7.52 10.23
CA LEU A 152 -5.71 -8.65 11.15
C LEU A 152 -4.65 -8.72 12.25
N SER A 153 -3.68 -7.78 12.31
CA SER A 153 -2.59 -7.86 13.31
C SER A 153 -2.23 -6.52 13.95
N ASN A 154 -1.86 -6.56 15.22
CA ASN A 154 -1.26 -5.45 15.97
C ASN A 154 0.27 -5.47 15.82
N LEU A 155 0.78 -5.35 14.60
CA LEU A 155 2.22 -5.44 14.34
C LEU A 155 2.97 -4.27 14.99
N LYS A 156 3.94 -4.60 15.86
CA LYS A 156 4.94 -3.65 16.35
C LYS A 156 6.00 -3.46 15.26
N ILE A 157 6.35 -2.20 14.98
CA ILE A 157 7.42 -1.87 14.03
C ILE A 157 8.75 -2.28 14.67
N PHE A 158 9.53 -3.11 13.98
CA PHE A 158 10.93 -3.30 14.28
C PHE A 158 11.75 -2.40 13.34
N GLU A 159 12.57 -1.51 13.90
CA GLU A 159 13.59 -0.83 13.11
C GLU A 159 14.65 -1.84 12.68
N VAL A 160 14.75 -2.07 11.37
CA VAL A 160 15.88 -2.82 10.79
C VAL A 160 16.95 -1.80 10.45
N THR A 161 17.92 -1.61 11.36
CA THR A 161 19.14 -0.87 11.05
C THR A 161 20.07 -1.79 10.27
N THR A 162 20.25 -1.52 8.98
CA THR A 162 21.34 -2.11 8.19
C THR A 162 22.64 -1.39 8.56
N SER A 163 23.54 -2.09 9.22
CA SER A 163 24.95 -1.68 9.37
C SER A 163 25.72 -1.93 8.08
#